data_798d122bde77f0e8ed39f392f8ec885c
#
_entry.id   798d122bde77f0e8ed39f392f8ec885c
#
_cell.length_a   1.000
_cell.length_b   1.000
_cell.length_c   1.000
_cell.angle_alpha   90.00
_cell.angle_beta   90.00
_cell.angle_gamma   90.00
#
_symmetry.space_group_name_H-M   'P 1'
#
loop_
_entity.id
_entity.type
_entity.pdbx_description
1 polymer ?
#
loop_
_entity_poly.entity_id
_entity_poly.type
_entity_poly.pdbx_seq_one_letter_code
_entity_poly.pdbx_strand_id
1 'polypeptide(L)'
;GARFILGDPKAKWVVGSVERYTNKYERDTPIEDSCTGLIHFENDLQFFIQSDLMDNDCDAGKFEIYGTEGFLKITETEVKIFNKSSNGWKDVEIPLRDGDVAIGGNTNAEQTLELIDWIEGGKKHRGAGDIAAETVEIMMGIYESARINRVVKFPLDVKGYPLEKMIEQGLLELESDERYDIRGFLRRENIDENLYSRLRDDGLSHHEAMRTINET
;
A
#
# COMPACT_ATOMS: atom_id res chain seq x y z
N GLY A 1 0.98 0.27 -8.28
CA GLY A 1 2.10 -0.45 -8.95
C GLY A 1 1.63 -1.64 -9.74
N ALA A 2 1.25 -2.78 -9.11
CA ALA A 2 0.96 -4.03 -9.82
C ALA A 2 -0.14 -3.94 -10.89
N ARG A 3 -1.29 -3.34 -10.58
CA ARG A 3 -2.37 -3.16 -11.56
C ARG A 3 -1.90 -2.37 -12.79
N PHE A 4 -1.14 -1.30 -12.57
CA PHE A 4 -0.57 -0.51 -13.66
C PHE A 4 0.31 -1.35 -14.60
N ILE A 5 1.20 -2.19 -14.03
CA ILE A 5 2.07 -3.08 -14.81
C ILE A 5 1.24 -4.08 -15.62
N LEU A 6 0.11 -4.53 -15.08
CA LEU A 6 -0.79 -5.50 -15.70
C LEU A 6 -1.82 -4.86 -16.66
N GLY A 7 -1.80 -3.54 -16.86
CA GLY A 7 -2.74 -2.83 -17.72
C GLY A 7 -4.09 -2.52 -17.07
N ASP A 8 -4.10 -2.32 -15.75
CA ASP A 8 -5.27 -1.97 -14.94
C ASP A 8 -6.48 -2.90 -15.10
N PRO A 9 -6.29 -4.24 -15.05
CA PRO A 9 -7.41 -5.17 -15.17
C PRO A 9 -8.37 -5.04 -14.01
N LYS A 10 -9.65 -5.38 -14.24
CA LYS A 10 -10.66 -5.45 -13.18
C LYS A 10 -10.57 -6.75 -12.43
N ALA A 11 -10.68 -6.67 -11.11
CA ALA A 11 -10.71 -7.84 -10.26
C ALA A 11 -12.07 -8.55 -10.36
N LYS A 12 -12.06 -9.88 -10.42
CA LYS A 12 -13.24 -10.74 -10.35
C LYS A 12 -13.52 -11.20 -8.94
N TRP A 13 -12.49 -11.62 -8.24
CA TRP A 13 -12.58 -12.11 -6.88
C TRP A 13 -11.24 -12.05 -6.17
N VAL A 14 -11.28 -12.12 -4.86
CA VAL A 14 -10.11 -12.16 -3.99
C VAL A 14 -10.32 -13.15 -2.84
N VAL A 15 -9.21 -13.71 -2.40
CA VAL A 15 -9.09 -14.40 -1.11
C VAL A 15 -7.92 -13.78 -0.36
N GLY A 16 -8.06 -13.56 0.95
CA GLY A 16 -7.02 -12.93 1.74
C GLY A 16 -6.99 -13.37 3.19
N SER A 17 -5.87 -13.10 3.81
CA SER A 17 -5.62 -13.20 5.24
C SER A 17 -5.01 -11.91 5.75
N VAL A 18 -5.37 -11.54 6.95
CA VAL A 18 -4.90 -10.34 7.64
C VAL A 18 -4.57 -10.74 9.06
N GLU A 19 -3.38 -10.41 9.51
CA GLU A 19 -2.88 -10.81 10.82
C GLU A 19 -2.18 -9.63 11.51
N ARG A 20 -1.94 -9.81 12.79
CA ARG A 20 -1.25 -8.87 13.64
C ARG A 20 -0.17 -9.60 14.44
N TYR A 21 1.01 -9.73 13.84
CA TYR A 21 2.12 -10.47 14.44
C TYR A 21 3.06 -9.60 15.26
N THR A 22 3.49 -8.47 14.70
CA THR A 22 4.58 -7.65 15.27
C THR A 22 4.07 -6.35 15.85
N ASN A 23 3.01 -5.81 15.31
CA ASN A 23 2.45 -4.52 15.72
C ASN A 23 2.04 -4.46 17.19
N LYS A 24 1.78 -5.63 17.75
CA LYS A 24 1.53 -5.82 19.16
C LYS A 24 2.63 -5.25 20.08
N TYR A 25 3.86 -5.19 19.58
CA TYR A 25 5.02 -4.80 20.38
C TYR A 25 5.61 -3.44 19.99
N GLU A 26 5.27 -2.93 18.80
CA GLU A 26 5.93 -1.76 18.24
C GLU A 26 5.01 -0.54 18.07
N ARG A 27 3.71 -0.78 17.96
CA ARG A 27 2.72 0.29 17.72
C ARG A 27 1.49 0.08 18.58
N ASP A 28 1.13 1.07 19.36
CA ASP A 28 -0.11 1.08 20.15
C ASP A 28 -1.37 1.30 19.29
N THR A 29 -1.31 0.97 18.02
CA THR A 29 -2.43 1.13 17.11
C THR A 29 -3.00 -0.22 16.70
N PRO A 30 -4.32 -0.38 16.69
CA PRO A 30 -4.98 -1.64 16.32
C PRO A 30 -5.08 -1.76 14.79
N ILE A 31 -3.95 -1.87 14.14
CA ILE A 31 -3.88 -2.13 12.70
C ILE A 31 -3.17 -3.45 12.46
N GLU A 32 -3.46 -4.05 11.36
CA GLU A 32 -2.75 -5.21 10.85
C GLU A 32 -1.29 -4.84 10.52
N ASP A 33 -0.42 -5.81 10.63
CA ASP A 33 0.98 -5.73 10.24
C ASP A 33 1.38 -6.79 9.21
N SER A 34 0.45 -7.68 8.89
CA SER A 34 0.59 -8.66 7.83
C SER A 34 -0.71 -8.75 7.03
N CYS A 35 -0.59 -8.69 5.73
CA CYS A 35 -1.69 -8.84 4.79
C CYS A 35 -1.24 -9.69 3.60
N THR A 36 -2.00 -10.74 3.32
CA THR A 36 -1.76 -11.63 2.17
C THR A 36 -3.04 -11.73 1.35
N GLY A 37 -2.91 -11.69 0.03
CA GLY A 37 -4.06 -11.81 -0.86
C GLY A 37 -3.73 -12.50 -2.18
N LEU A 38 -4.67 -13.30 -2.67
CA LEU A 38 -4.68 -13.81 -4.03
C LEU A 38 -5.86 -13.17 -4.77
N ILE A 39 -5.55 -12.37 -5.78
CA ILE A 39 -6.52 -11.65 -6.61
C ILE A 39 -6.59 -12.33 -7.98
N HIS A 40 -7.81 -12.58 -8.45
CA HIS A 40 -8.06 -13.06 -9.79
C HIS A 40 -8.75 -11.97 -10.62
N PHE A 41 -8.18 -11.66 -11.78
CA PHE A 41 -8.65 -10.60 -12.67
C PHE A 41 -9.43 -11.14 -13.87
N GLU A 42 -10.10 -10.26 -14.63
CA GLU A 42 -10.93 -10.63 -15.79
C GLU A 42 -10.18 -11.38 -16.89
N ASN A 43 -8.91 -11.07 -17.09
CA ASN A 43 -8.08 -11.68 -18.14
C ASN A 43 -7.39 -12.99 -17.67
N ASP A 44 -7.96 -13.69 -16.69
CA ASP A 44 -7.40 -14.86 -16.04
C ASP A 44 -6.00 -14.64 -15.43
N LEU A 45 -5.63 -13.38 -15.27
CA LEU A 45 -4.44 -13.00 -14.52
C LEU A 45 -4.66 -13.27 -13.04
N GLN A 46 -3.62 -13.76 -12.39
CA GLN A 46 -3.58 -13.92 -10.94
C GLN A 46 -2.48 -13.05 -10.36
N PHE A 47 -2.76 -12.44 -9.25
CA PHE A 47 -1.81 -11.64 -8.51
C PHE A 47 -1.80 -12.07 -7.05
N PHE A 48 -0.64 -12.47 -6.57
CA PHE A 48 -0.39 -12.71 -5.17
C PHE A 48 0.24 -11.46 -4.56
N ILE A 49 -0.34 -10.94 -3.49
CA ILE A 49 0.20 -9.84 -2.71
C ILE A 49 0.55 -10.30 -1.31
N GLN A 50 1.68 -9.85 -0.83
CA GLN A 50 2.11 -9.98 0.55
C GLN A 50 2.66 -8.63 1.01
N SER A 51 2.22 -8.19 2.16
CA SER A 51 2.69 -6.97 2.82
C SER A 51 2.86 -7.28 4.30
N ASP A 52 4.08 -7.26 4.78
CA ASP A 52 4.43 -7.54 6.15
C ASP A 52 5.33 -6.42 6.69
N LEU A 53 5.19 -6.13 7.98
CA LEU A 53 6.11 -5.26 8.71
C LEU A 53 7.32 -6.04 9.25
N MET A 54 7.63 -7.16 8.64
CA MET A 54 8.83 -7.91 9.02
C MET A 54 10.05 -7.09 8.64
N ASP A 55 10.93 -6.96 9.57
CA ASP A 55 12.19 -6.24 9.42
C ASP A 55 13.07 -6.94 8.36
N ASN A 56 13.52 -6.38 7.45
CA ASN A 56 13.83 -5.45 6.72
C ASN A 56 15.16 -5.31 6.02
N ASP A 57 16.10 -6.11 6.20
CA ASP A 57 17.24 -6.33 5.33
C ASP A 57 16.90 -7.22 4.12
N CYS A 58 15.63 -7.56 3.94
CA CYS A 58 15.20 -8.24 2.74
C CYS A 58 14.75 -7.21 1.71
N ASP A 59 15.06 -7.45 0.45
CA ASP A 59 14.60 -6.67 -0.71
C ASP A 59 13.06 -6.59 -0.77
N ALA A 60 12.44 -5.82 0.12
CA ALA A 60 11.01 -5.52 0.07
C ALA A 60 10.68 -4.72 -1.19
N GLY A 61 9.42 -4.77 -1.62
CA GLY A 61 8.98 -4.02 -2.80
C GLY A 61 9.30 -4.65 -4.14
N LYS A 62 9.36 -5.98 -4.20
CA LYS A 62 9.59 -6.72 -5.43
C LYS A 62 8.30 -7.04 -6.15
N PHE A 63 8.35 -6.95 -7.49
CA PHE A 63 7.39 -7.61 -8.36
C PHE A 63 8.07 -8.75 -9.07
N GLU A 64 7.47 -9.93 -9.00
CA GLU A 64 7.83 -11.06 -9.82
C GLU A 64 6.67 -11.36 -10.78
N ILE A 65 6.93 -11.37 -12.07
CA ILE A 65 5.93 -11.59 -13.10
C ILE A 65 6.28 -12.88 -13.84
N TYR A 66 5.34 -13.82 -13.85
CA TYR A 66 5.46 -15.12 -14.51
C TYR A 66 4.55 -15.12 -15.73
N GLY A 67 5.15 -14.97 -16.90
CA GLY A 67 4.45 -14.95 -18.18
C GLY A 67 4.73 -16.21 -19.00
N THR A 68 3.94 -16.40 -20.04
CA THR A 68 4.08 -17.54 -20.97
C THR A 68 5.37 -17.49 -21.81
N GLU A 69 5.98 -16.32 -21.93
CA GLU A 69 7.21 -16.11 -22.70
C GLU A 69 8.45 -15.90 -21.83
N GLY A 70 8.29 -15.80 -20.52
CA GLY A 70 9.40 -15.61 -19.59
C GLY A 70 8.99 -15.02 -18.26
N PHE A 71 9.99 -14.63 -17.50
CA PHE A 71 9.86 -14.11 -16.16
C PHE A 71 10.50 -12.74 -16.04
N LEU A 72 9.93 -11.87 -15.19
CA LEU A 72 10.50 -10.58 -14.81
C LEU A 72 10.64 -10.52 -13.30
N LYS A 73 11.74 -9.91 -12.85
CA LYS A 73 11.92 -9.45 -11.48
C LYS A 73 12.16 -7.95 -11.51
N ILE A 74 11.39 -7.23 -10.71
CA ILE A 74 11.45 -5.77 -10.63
C ILE A 74 11.64 -5.40 -9.17
N THR A 75 12.69 -4.65 -8.88
CA THR A 75 12.94 -4.01 -7.60
C THR A 75 12.89 -2.49 -7.77
N GLU A 76 13.21 -1.74 -6.74
CA GLU A 76 13.28 -0.28 -6.82
C GLU A 76 14.35 0.22 -7.82
N THR A 77 15.41 -0.54 -7.99
CA THR A 77 16.59 -0.11 -8.75
C THR A 77 16.97 -1.04 -9.91
N GLU A 78 16.37 -2.22 -9.97
CA GLU A 78 16.75 -3.24 -10.95
C GLU A 78 15.54 -3.85 -11.64
N VAL A 79 15.71 -4.16 -12.92
CA VAL A 79 14.80 -5.02 -13.67
C VAL A 79 15.61 -6.15 -14.30
N LYS A 80 15.18 -7.39 -14.06
CA LYS A 80 15.80 -8.57 -14.64
C LYS A 80 14.78 -9.38 -15.45
N ILE A 81 15.20 -9.87 -16.61
CA ILE A 81 14.38 -10.70 -17.48
C ILE A 81 15.01 -12.07 -17.68
N PHE A 82 14.17 -13.10 -17.69
CA PHE A 82 14.53 -14.46 -18.11
C PHE A 82 13.54 -14.93 -19.18
N ASN A 83 14.04 -15.27 -20.36
CA ASN A 83 13.23 -15.83 -21.43
C ASN A 83 14.07 -16.77 -22.32
N LYS A 84 13.47 -17.36 -23.35
CA LYS A 84 14.16 -18.28 -24.25
C LYS A 84 15.37 -17.66 -24.93
N SER A 85 15.36 -16.36 -25.20
CA SER A 85 16.46 -15.67 -25.89
C SER A 85 17.56 -15.23 -24.94
N SER A 86 17.24 -15.08 -23.65
CA SER A 86 18.20 -14.58 -22.67
C SER A 86 19.22 -15.62 -22.21
N ASN A 87 18.89 -16.92 -22.32
CA ASN A 87 19.72 -18.01 -21.82
C ASN A 87 20.21 -17.81 -20.36
N GLY A 88 19.32 -17.37 -19.51
CA GLY A 88 19.56 -17.01 -18.11
C GLY A 88 18.93 -15.67 -17.75
N TRP A 89 19.11 -15.23 -16.51
CA TRP A 89 18.70 -13.91 -16.09
C TRP A 89 19.60 -12.84 -16.72
N LYS A 90 19.01 -11.81 -17.28
CA LYS A 90 19.69 -10.63 -17.82
C LYS A 90 19.15 -9.37 -17.17
N ASP A 91 20.06 -8.47 -16.86
CA ASP A 91 19.71 -7.13 -16.43
C ASP A 91 19.12 -6.34 -17.61
N VAL A 92 18.08 -5.58 -17.32
CA VAL A 92 17.48 -4.62 -18.25
C VAL A 92 17.96 -3.24 -17.84
N GLU A 93 18.61 -2.54 -18.75
CA GLU A 93 19.06 -1.18 -18.49
C GLU A 93 17.86 -0.24 -18.28
N ILE A 94 17.86 0.43 -17.15
CA ILE A 94 16.84 1.43 -16.80
C ILE A 94 17.50 2.81 -16.91
N PRO A 95 17.02 3.68 -17.80
CA PRO A 95 17.57 5.03 -17.93
C PRO A 95 17.09 5.91 -16.76
N LEU A 96 17.73 5.76 -15.61
CA LEU A 96 17.46 6.59 -14.44
C LEU A 96 18.07 7.99 -14.63
N ARG A 97 17.33 9.02 -14.19
CA ARG A 97 17.78 10.41 -14.17
C ARG A 97 18.14 10.81 -12.74
N ASP A 98 18.95 11.85 -12.60
CA ASP A 98 19.21 12.44 -11.28
C ASP A 98 17.87 12.87 -10.63
N GLY A 99 17.65 12.44 -9.39
CA GLY A 99 16.41 12.67 -8.66
C GLY A 99 15.29 11.64 -8.90
N ASP A 100 15.54 10.61 -9.72
CA ASP A 100 14.64 9.45 -9.80
C ASP A 100 14.86 8.57 -8.56
N VAL A 101 13.88 8.56 -7.70
CA VAL A 101 13.83 7.77 -6.46
C VAL A 101 12.48 7.06 -6.35
N ALA A 102 12.41 5.99 -5.57
CA ALA A 102 11.20 5.19 -5.43
C ALA A 102 10.01 6.00 -4.90
N ILE A 103 10.26 6.93 -3.99
CA ILE A 103 9.23 7.79 -3.39
C ILE A 103 9.75 9.23 -3.34
N GLY A 104 8.96 10.17 -3.88
CA GLY A 104 9.33 11.59 -3.91
C GLY A 104 10.13 12.00 -5.17
N GLY A 105 10.90 13.07 -5.09
CA GLY A 105 11.73 13.55 -6.20
C GLY A 105 10.98 13.74 -7.52
N ASN A 106 11.57 13.28 -8.61
CA ASN A 106 11.00 13.40 -9.94
C ASN A 106 9.65 12.69 -10.10
N THR A 107 9.41 11.60 -9.37
CA THR A 107 8.16 10.85 -9.48
C THR A 107 6.95 11.66 -9.03
N ASN A 108 7.08 12.46 -7.97
CA ASN A 108 6.03 13.37 -7.52
C ASN A 108 5.83 14.52 -8.50
N ALA A 109 6.91 15.07 -9.05
CA ALA A 109 6.81 16.12 -10.07
C ALA A 109 6.10 15.62 -11.33
N GLU A 110 6.44 14.42 -11.80
CA GLU A 110 5.78 13.81 -12.96
C GLU A 110 4.30 13.53 -12.74
N GLN A 111 3.90 13.04 -11.56
CA GLN A 111 2.47 12.90 -11.24
C GLN A 111 1.73 14.24 -11.34
N THR A 112 2.34 15.31 -10.86
CA THR A 112 1.75 16.65 -10.95
C THR A 112 1.63 17.12 -12.39
N LEU A 113 2.67 16.91 -13.19
CA LEU A 113 2.65 17.26 -14.62
C LEU A 113 1.62 16.45 -15.40
N GLU A 114 1.48 15.17 -15.13
CA GLU A 114 0.42 14.34 -15.74
C GLU A 114 -0.99 14.81 -15.36
N LEU A 115 -1.17 15.29 -14.12
CA LEU A 115 -2.44 15.85 -13.70
C LEU A 115 -2.75 17.14 -14.45
N ILE A 116 -1.77 18.02 -14.63
CA ILE A 116 -1.91 19.26 -15.39
C ILE A 116 -2.25 18.94 -16.85
N ASP A 117 -1.51 18.03 -17.48
CA ASP A 117 -1.78 17.59 -18.86
C ASP A 117 -3.22 17.09 -19.01
N TRP A 118 -3.71 16.28 -18.07
CA TRP A 118 -5.08 15.80 -18.08
C TRP A 118 -6.12 16.93 -17.93
N ILE A 119 -5.87 17.91 -17.05
CA ILE A 119 -6.74 19.07 -16.87
C ILE A 119 -6.80 19.91 -18.17
N GLU A 120 -5.71 20.00 -18.90
CA GLU A 120 -5.59 20.71 -20.18
C GLU A 120 -6.14 19.92 -21.39
N GLY A 121 -6.71 18.74 -21.15
CA GLY A 121 -7.34 17.90 -22.19
C GLY A 121 -6.44 16.83 -22.79
N GLY A 122 -5.28 16.59 -22.19
CA GLY A 122 -4.38 15.51 -22.54
C GLY A 122 -4.81 14.13 -22.02
N LYS A 123 -3.87 13.24 -21.81
CA LYS A 123 -4.17 11.87 -21.36
C LYS A 123 -4.69 11.84 -19.92
N LYS A 124 -5.63 10.92 -19.66
CA LYS A 124 -6.11 10.65 -18.31
C LYS A 124 -4.96 10.32 -17.37
N HIS A 125 -4.94 10.96 -16.22
CA HIS A 125 -3.95 10.73 -15.16
C HIS A 125 -3.97 9.28 -14.67
N ARG A 126 -2.80 8.67 -14.52
CA ARG A 126 -2.65 7.27 -14.06
C ARG A 126 -3.21 7.02 -12.65
N GLY A 127 -3.18 8.02 -11.78
CA GLY A 127 -3.76 8.00 -10.45
C GLY A 127 -5.18 8.56 -10.38
N ALA A 128 -5.93 8.56 -11.48
CA ALA A 128 -7.31 9.05 -11.50
C ALA A 128 -8.18 8.35 -10.45
N GLY A 129 -9.14 9.08 -9.88
CA GLY A 129 -9.91 8.64 -8.72
C GLY A 129 -10.67 7.32 -8.94
N ASP A 130 -11.14 7.05 -10.15
CA ASP A 130 -11.79 5.77 -10.48
C ASP A 130 -10.80 4.59 -10.48
N ILE A 131 -9.58 4.79 -11.00
CA ILE A 131 -8.51 3.77 -10.95
C ILE A 131 -8.06 3.51 -9.51
N ALA A 132 -7.94 4.58 -8.73
CA ALA A 132 -7.60 4.50 -7.31
C ALA A 132 -8.70 3.79 -6.50
N ALA A 133 -9.97 4.11 -6.77
CA ALA A 133 -11.12 3.51 -6.11
C ALA A 133 -11.16 1.97 -6.31
N GLU A 134 -10.93 1.49 -7.52
CA GLU A 134 -10.84 0.05 -7.80
C GLU A 134 -9.68 -0.62 -7.03
N THR A 135 -8.55 0.08 -6.85
CA THR A 135 -7.44 -0.45 -6.06
C THR A 135 -7.79 -0.53 -4.58
N VAL A 136 -8.44 0.50 -4.04
CA VAL A 136 -8.93 0.50 -2.66
C VAL A 136 -9.99 -0.59 -2.46
N GLU A 137 -10.89 -0.77 -3.43
CA GLU A 137 -11.90 -1.83 -3.37
C GLU A 137 -11.26 -3.23 -3.27
N ILE A 138 -10.18 -3.48 -4.00
CA ILE A 138 -9.43 -4.75 -3.89
C ILE A 138 -8.85 -4.93 -2.49
N MET A 139 -8.25 -3.87 -1.92
CA MET A 139 -7.74 -3.91 -0.54
C MET A 139 -8.85 -4.21 0.47
N MET A 140 -9.98 -3.53 0.33
CA MET A 140 -11.17 -3.79 1.18
C MET A 140 -11.70 -5.22 0.98
N GLY A 141 -11.61 -5.74 -0.23
CA GLY A 141 -11.96 -7.13 -0.54
C GLY A 141 -11.07 -8.15 0.18
N ILE A 142 -9.77 -7.87 0.30
CA ILE A 142 -8.83 -8.71 1.08
C ILE A 142 -9.26 -8.75 2.55
N TYR A 143 -9.52 -7.58 3.15
CA TYR A 143 -9.99 -7.49 4.53
C TYR A 143 -11.34 -8.20 4.74
N GLU A 144 -12.28 -8.02 3.83
CA GLU A 144 -13.57 -8.71 3.91
C GLU A 144 -13.41 -10.22 3.78
N SER A 145 -12.56 -10.68 2.86
CA SER A 145 -12.25 -12.10 2.70
C SER A 145 -11.66 -12.71 3.97
N ALA A 146 -10.71 -12.03 4.59
CA ALA A 146 -10.13 -12.43 5.87
C ALA A 146 -11.20 -12.49 6.98
N ARG A 147 -12.07 -11.47 7.05
CA ARG A 147 -13.12 -11.36 8.05
C ARG A 147 -14.13 -12.52 7.97
N ILE A 148 -14.56 -12.89 6.75
CA ILE A 148 -15.58 -13.93 6.57
C ILE A 148 -15.01 -15.30 6.24
N ASN A 149 -13.70 -15.41 6.07
CA ASN A 149 -12.98 -16.65 5.74
C ASN A 149 -13.47 -17.29 4.42
N ARG A 150 -13.71 -16.48 3.39
CA ARG A 150 -14.26 -16.90 2.10
C ARG A 150 -13.73 -16.07 0.95
N VAL A 151 -13.89 -16.60 -0.27
CA VAL A 151 -13.71 -15.84 -1.50
C VAL A 151 -14.72 -14.70 -1.57
N VAL A 152 -14.24 -13.51 -1.81
CA VAL A 152 -15.05 -12.29 -2.03
C VAL A 152 -15.04 -11.95 -3.51
N LYS A 153 -16.22 -11.68 -4.07
CA LYS A 153 -16.39 -11.28 -5.48
C LYS A 153 -16.52 -9.78 -5.59
N PHE A 154 -16.14 -9.24 -6.74
CA PHE A 154 -16.32 -7.84 -7.09
C PHE A 154 -17.49 -7.63 -8.07
N PRO A 155 -18.16 -6.47 -8.04
CA PRO A 155 -17.94 -5.37 -7.10
C PRO A 155 -18.21 -5.76 -5.66
N LEU A 156 -17.51 -5.12 -4.72
CA LEU A 156 -17.59 -5.42 -3.30
C LEU A 156 -18.95 -4.99 -2.72
N ASP A 157 -19.72 -5.93 -2.20
CA ASP A 157 -21.00 -5.66 -1.52
C ASP A 157 -20.83 -5.75 0.00
N VAL A 158 -20.11 -4.78 0.56
CA VAL A 158 -19.97 -4.63 2.01
C VAL A 158 -20.17 -3.18 2.41
N LYS A 159 -20.99 -2.95 3.43
CA LYS A 159 -21.19 -1.61 3.99
C LYS A 159 -20.23 -1.38 5.14
N GLY A 160 -19.53 -0.25 5.09
CA GLY A 160 -18.54 0.14 6.10
C GLY A 160 -17.18 -0.50 5.89
N TYR A 161 -16.29 -0.26 6.82
CA TYR A 161 -14.90 -0.66 6.71
C TYR A 161 -14.68 -2.08 7.26
N PRO A 162 -14.24 -3.06 6.45
CA PRO A 162 -14.10 -4.45 6.88
C PRO A 162 -13.16 -4.65 8.06
N LEU A 163 -12.04 -3.95 8.11
CA LEU A 163 -11.09 -4.03 9.22
C LEU A 163 -11.73 -3.59 10.54
N GLU A 164 -12.52 -2.52 10.52
CA GLU A 164 -13.28 -2.06 11.66
C GLU A 164 -14.25 -3.12 12.19
N LYS A 165 -14.92 -3.79 11.26
CA LYS A 165 -15.81 -4.93 11.61
C LYS A 165 -15.03 -6.12 12.18
N MET A 166 -13.82 -6.38 11.71
CA MET A 166 -12.97 -7.42 12.30
C MET A 166 -12.65 -7.11 13.75
N ILE A 167 -12.33 -5.86 14.05
CA ILE A 167 -12.10 -5.39 15.42
C ILE A 167 -13.38 -5.53 16.27
N GLU A 168 -14.52 -5.06 15.77
CA GLU A 168 -15.81 -5.16 16.47
C GLU A 168 -16.24 -6.61 16.75
N GLN A 169 -15.84 -7.53 15.89
CA GLN A 169 -16.12 -8.96 16.03
C GLN A 169 -15.08 -9.72 16.85
N GLY A 170 -14.04 -9.03 17.36
CA GLY A 170 -12.95 -9.65 18.11
C GLY A 170 -12.05 -10.56 17.28
N LEU A 171 -12.03 -10.37 15.95
CA LEU A 171 -11.16 -11.12 15.04
C LEU A 171 -9.74 -10.53 14.97
N LEU A 172 -9.60 -9.25 15.34
CA LEU A 172 -8.33 -8.58 15.58
C LEU A 172 -8.40 -7.97 16.98
N GLU A 173 -7.51 -8.37 17.85
CA GLU A 173 -7.45 -7.86 19.22
C GLU A 173 -6.91 -6.44 19.24
N LEU A 174 -7.56 -5.58 20.02
CA LEU A 174 -7.06 -4.26 20.38
C LEU A 174 -6.24 -4.38 21.66
N GLU A 175 -5.12 -3.71 21.73
CA GLU A 175 -4.35 -3.61 22.98
C GLU A 175 -4.86 -2.53 23.93
N SER A 176 -5.63 -1.58 23.42
CA SER A 176 -6.24 -0.52 24.23
C SER A 176 -7.70 -0.33 23.86
N ASP A 177 -8.50 0.11 24.81
CA ASP A 177 -9.90 0.51 24.59
C ASP A 177 -10.01 1.82 23.78
N GLU A 178 -8.90 2.51 23.58
CA GLU A 178 -8.83 3.74 22.80
C GLU A 178 -8.71 3.41 21.30
N ARG A 179 -9.84 3.33 20.66
CA ARG A 179 -10.01 3.04 19.26
C ARG A 179 -9.38 4.15 18.41
N TYR A 180 -8.39 3.78 17.55
CA TYR A 180 -7.74 4.70 16.61
C TYR A 180 -7.03 5.90 17.23
N ASP A 181 -6.37 5.72 18.37
CA ASP A 181 -5.52 6.80 18.89
C ASP A 181 -4.31 6.98 17.96
N ILE A 182 -4.46 7.90 16.99
CA ILE A 182 -3.38 8.30 16.09
C ILE A 182 -2.18 8.90 16.84
N ARG A 183 -2.31 9.20 18.13
CA ARG A 183 -1.27 9.74 18.98
C ARG A 183 -0.38 8.66 19.59
N GLY A 184 -0.66 7.38 19.33
CA GLY A 184 0.21 6.29 19.77
C GLY A 184 1.66 6.49 19.34
N PHE A 185 1.88 7.07 18.14
CA PHE A 185 3.22 7.42 17.68
C PHE A 185 3.91 8.49 18.54
N LEU A 186 3.17 9.42 19.13
CA LEU A 186 3.72 10.46 20.00
C LEU A 186 4.34 9.83 21.25
N ARG A 187 3.66 8.84 21.83
CA ARG A 187 4.17 8.10 22.99
C ARG A 187 5.43 7.30 22.63
N ARG A 188 5.42 6.63 21.50
CA ARG A 188 6.57 5.87 21.02
C ARG A 188 7.81 6.74 20.78
N GLU A 189 7.60 7.90 20.19
CA GLU A 189 8.66 8.88 19.94
C GLU A 189 8.97 9.74 21.18
N ASN A 190 8.32 9.45 22.33
CA ASN A 190 8.47 10.18 23.58
C ASN A 190 8.15 11.68 23.47
N ILE A 191 7.15 12.02 22.68
CA ILE A 191 6.72 13.38 22.41
C ILE A 191 5.66 13.79 23.46
N ASP A 192 5.77 15.02 23.96
CA ASP A 192 4.76 15.59 24.86
C ASP A 192 3.41 15.78 24.13
N GLU A 193 2.47 14.87 24.41
CA GLU A 193 1.12 14.89 23.83
C GLU A 193 0.36 16.19 24.15
N ASN A 194 0.60 16.77 25.32
CA ASN A 194 -0.09 18.01 25.72
C ASN A 194 0.45 19.20 24.92
N LEU A 195 1.75 19.23 24.68
CA LEU A 195 2.36 20.26 23.84
C LEU A 195 1.89 20.10 22.39
N TYR A 196 1.92 18.87 21.86
CA TYR A 196 1.43 18.60 20.52
C TYR A 196 -0.03 19.01 20.34
N SER A 197 -0.92 18.64 21.27
CA SER A 197 -2.34 19.00 21.20
C SER A 197 -2.54 20.51 21.21
N ARG A 198 -1.84 21.23 22.08
CA ARG A 198 -1.91 22.71 22.10
C ARG A 198 -1.50 23.33 20.77
N LEU A 199 -0.38 22.89 20.19
CA LEU A 199 0.08 23.40 18.90
C LEU A 199 -0.94 23.12 17.78
N ARG A 200 -1.61 21.97 17.83
CA ARG A 200 -2.69 21.64 16.88
C ARG A 200 -3.94 22.50 17.10
N ASP A 201 -4.30 22.77 18.34
CA ASP A 201 -5.43 23.65 18.70
C ASP A 201 -5.15 25.11 18.31
N ASP A 202 -3.88 25.53 18.36
CA ASP A 202 -3.41 26.84 17.89
C ASP A 202 -3.39 26.94 16.34
N GLY A 203 -3.80 25.88 15.64
CA GLY A 203 -3.97 25.85 14.18
C GLY A 203 -2.74 25.40 13.39
N LEU A 204 -1.65 24.98 14.04
CA LEU A 204 -0.49 24.45 13.32
C LEU A 204 -0.83 23.13 12.63
N SER A 205 -0.30 22.91 11.44
CA SER A 205 -0.34 21.61 10.78
C SER A 205 0.45 20.55 11.58
N HIS A 206 0.24 19.28 11.29
CA HIS A 206 1.03 18.20 11.90
C HIS A 206 2.53 18.43 11.75
N HIS A 207 3.00 18.77 10.55
CA HIS A 207 4.41 18.98 10.27
C HIS A 207 4.99 20.20 11.01
N GLU A 208 4.24 21.28 11.14
CA GLU A 208 4.65 22.47 11.89
C GLU A 208 4.74 22.18 13.38
N ALA A 209 3.73 21.49 13.93
CA ALA A 209 3.72 21.11 15.34
C ALA A 209 4.92 20.20 15.67
N MET A 210 5.16 19.17 14.85
CA MET A 210 6.31 18.26 15.02
C MET A 210 7.66 18.98 14.91
N ARG A 211 7.79 19.92 13.96
CA ARG A 211 9.01 20.72 13.82
C ARG A 211 9.25 21.55 15.07
N THR A 212 8.23 22.25 15.56
CA THR A 212 8.33 23.07 16.78
C THR A 212 8.76 22.25 17.99
N ILE A 213 8.24 21.04 18.14
CA ILE A 213 8.59 20.13 19.24
C ILE A 213 10.05 19.67 19.14
N ASN A 214 10.52 19.34 17.94
CA ASN A 214 11.88 18.88 17.73
C ASN A 214 12.95 19.98 17.86
N GLU A 215 12.57 21.25 17.81
CA GLU A 215 13.45 22.40 17.98
C GLU A 215 13.53 22.89 19.45
N THR A 216 12.70 22.32 20.35
CA THR A 216 12.68 22.60 21.80
C THR A 216 13.39 21.51 22.58
#